data_e06450ebddac3e7c1b9d02b326326a36
#
_entry.id   e06450ebddac3e7c1b9d02b326326a36
#
_cell.length_a   1.000
_cell.length_b   1.000
_cell.length_c   1.000
_cell.angle_alpha   90.00
_cell.angle_beta   90.00
_cell.angle_gamma   90.00
#
_symmetry.space_group_name_H-M   'P 1'
#
loop_
_entity.id
_entity.type
_entity.pdbx_description
1 polymer ?
#
loop_
_entity_poly.entity_id
_entity_poly.type
_entity_poly.pdbx_seq_one_letter_code
_entity_poly.pdbx_strand_id
1 'polypeptide(L)'
;SYAYDIALELTTNPEYFNAEQGGRNAGSDAEHAAADYLVGVMKDIGLADVEKQAAQCDRWQFNSASLTIDGKDYNVYTYATASTPAEGLTAEVVYVNKGTRQDYEGLDVTGKIVLLDIDQRNDWWITYPMLEAMHQGAVGVLAANVGGFAQIADDALNSQDICGPVGI
;
A
#
# COMPACT_ATOMS: atom_id res chain seq x y z
N SER A 1 -30.11 -4.89 -2.24
CA SER A 1 -30.53 -4.08 -3.41
C SER A 1 -29.60 -4.35 -4.57
N TYR A 2 -30.04 -4.10 -5.81
CA TYR A 2 -29.27 -4.41 -7.02
C TYR A 2 -27.83 -3.86 -6.99
N ALA A 3 -27.65 -2.59 -6.64
CA ALA A 3 -26.34 -1.99 -6.50
C ALA A 3 -25.50 -2.62 -5.37
N TYR A 4 -26.13 -2.97 -4.25
CA TYR A 4 -25.45 -3.66 -3.15
C TYR A 4 -24.99 -5.07 -3.56
N ASP A 5 -25.82 -5.78 -4.32
CA ASP A 5 -25.52 -7.13 -4.77
C ASP A 5 -24.31 -7.14 -5.73
N ILE A 6 -24.19 -6.12 -6.61
CA ILE A 6 -22.99 -5.92 -7.45
C ILE A 6 -21.77 -5.61 -6.59
N ALA A 7 -21.89 -4.72 -5.61
CA ALA A 7 -20.78 -4.40 -4.71
C ALA A 7 -20.33 -5.62 -3.89
N LEU A 8 -21.28 -6.41 -3.42
CA LEU A 8 -21.01 -7.65 -2.69
C LEU A 8 -20.26 -8.65 -3.60
N GLU A 9 -20.72 -8.86 -4.82
CA GLU A 9 -20.07 -9.72 -5.79
C GLU A 9 -18.61 -9.30 -6.04
N LEU A 10 -18.38 -8.01 -6.27
CA LEU A 10 -17.04 -7.46 -6.51
C LEU A 10 -16.08 -7.59 -5.31
N THR A 11 -16.60 -7.78 -4.09
CA THR A 11 -15.80 -7.82 -2.86
C THR A 11 -15.68 -9.20 -2.25
N THR A 12 -16.50 -10.17 -2.68
CA THR A 12 -16.51 -11.52 -2.11
C THR A 12 -16.13 -12.61 -3.11
N ASN A 13 -16.29 -12.35 -4.41
CA ASN A 13 -15.90 -13.30 -5.43
C ASN A 13 -14.37 -13.29 -5.62
N PRO A 14 -13.67 -14.42 -5.41
CA PRO A 14 -12.22 -14.51 -5.51
C PRO A 14 -11.69 -14.22 -6.94
N GLU A 15 -12.53 -14.28 -7.95
CA GLU A 15 -12.15 -13.90 -9.31
C GLU A 15 -11.96 -12.38 -9.44
N TYR A 16 -12.73 -11.60 -8.66
CA TYR A 16 -12.73 -10.13 -8.71
C TYR A 16 -12.02 -9.48 -7.54
N PHE A 17 -11.57 -10.26 -6.57
CA PHE A 17 -10.97 -9.77 -5.34
C PHE A 17 -9.82 -10.65 -4.91
N ASN A 18 -8.62 -10.07 -4.84
CA ASN A 18 -7.46 -10.77 -4.30
C ASN A 18 -7.41 -10.55 -2.77
N ALA A 19 -7.71 -11.58 -2.00
CA ALA A 19 -7.74 -11.51 -0.53
C ALA A 19 -6.35 -11.26 0.07
N GLU A 20 -5.27 -11.76 -0.53
CA GLU A 20 -3.90 -11.56 -0.05
C GLU A 20 -3.46 -10.10 -0.16
N GLN A 21 -4.01 -9.39 -1.12
CA GLN A 21 -3.70 -7.98 -1.38
C GLN A 21 -4.78 -7.02 -0.86
N GLY A 22 -5.83 -7.54 -0.24
CA GLY A 22 -6.94 -6.76 0.26
C GLY A 22 -7.80 -6.08 -0.82
N GLY A 23 -7.68 -6.52 -2.09
CA GLY A 23 -8.44 -5.90 -3.16
C GLY A 23 -8.03 -6.35 -4.56
N ARG A 24 -8.14 -5.46 -5.52
CA ARG A 24 -7.70 -5.65 -6.91
C ARG A 24 -6.75 -4.53 -7.32
N ASN A 25 -5.51 -4.88 -7.57
CA ASN A 25 -4.50 -3.93 -8.02
C ASN A 25 -4.72 -3.57 -9.49
N ALA A 26 -4.38 -2.35 -9.86
CA ALA A 26 -4.36 -1.93 -11.25
C ALA A 26 -3.51 -2.88 -12.10
N GLY A 27 -4.03 -3.29 -13.27
CA GLY A 27 -3.39 -4.25 -14.17
C GLY A 27 -3.35 -5.69 -13.68
N SER A 28 -4.02 -6.04 -12.57
CA SER A 28 -4.14 -7.42 -12.10
C SER A 28 -5.22 -8.19 -12.84
N ASP A 29 -5.13 -9.52 -12.79
CA ASP A 29 -6.15 -10.39 -13.41
C ASP A 29 -7.52 -10.17 -12.74
N ALA A 30 -7.56 -9.92 -11.43
CA ALA A 30 -8.79 -9.60 -10.71
C ALA A 30 -9.40 -8.26 -11.14
N GLU A 31 -8.57 -7.25 -11.44
CA GLU A 31 -9.06 -5.97 -11.98
C GLU A 31 -9.66 -6.15 -13.38
N HIS A 32 -9.00 -6.90 -14.25
CA HIS A 32 -9.50 -7.20 -15.59
C HIS A 32 -10.82 -7.97 -15.55
N ALA A 33 -10.92 -9.01 -14.71
CA ALA A 33 -12.13 -9.80 -14.53
C ALA A 33 -13.29 -8.97 -13.98
N ALA A 34 -13.01 -8.11 -12.99
CA ALA A 34 -14.01 -7.19 -12.44
C ALA A 34 -14.49 -6.18 -13.49
N ALA A 35 -13.60 -5.67 -14.35
CA ALA A 35 -13.97 -4.78 -15.45
C ALA A 35 -14.89 -5.49 -16.47
N ASP A 36 -14.59 -6.75 -16.81
CA ASP A 36 -15.43 -7.54 -17.73
C ASP A 36 -16.83 -7.81 -17.14
N TYR A 37 -16.87 -8.16 -15.85
CA TYR A 37 -18.14 -8.31 -15.12
C TYR A 37 -18.97 -7.02 -15.17
N LEU A 38 -18.37 -5.86 -14.88
CA LEU A 38 -19.06 -4.58 -14.90
C LEU A 38 -19.54 -4.19 -16.30
N VAL A 39 -18.78 -4.49 -17.33
CA VAL A 39 -19.24 -4.30 -18.73
C VAL A 39 -20.50 -5.13 -19.01
N GLY A 40 -20.53 -6.37 -18.54
CA GLY A 40 -21.73 -7.22 -18.65
C GLY A 40 -22.94 -6.60 -17.94
N VAL A 41 -22.77 -6.23 -16.67
CA VAL A 41 -23.79 -5.58 -15.85
C VAL A 41 -24.34 -4.32 -16.53
N MET A 42 -23.47 -3.46 -17.05
CA MET A 42 -23.86 -2.22 -17.72
C MET A 42 -24.66 -2.47 -18.99
N LYS A 43 -24.33 -3.49 -19.78
CA LYS A 43 -25.09 -3.88 -20.97
C LYS A 43 -26.46 -4.46 -20.60
N ASP A 44 -26.51 -5.28 -19.55
CA ASP A 44 -27.73 -5.93 -19.10
C ASP A 44 -28.80 -4.93 -18.60
N ILE A 45 -28.37 -3.81 -18.03
CA ILE A 45 -29.28 -2.71 -17.65
C ILE A 45 -29.64 -1.78 -18.83
N GLY A 46 -29.15 -2.08 -20.02
CA GLY A 46 -29.51 -1.38 -21.24
C GLY A 46 -28.67 -0.15 -21.59
N LEU A 47 -27.49 0.00 -21.02
CA LEU A 47 -26.55 1.06 -21.44
C LEU A 47 -26.01 0.75 -22.85
N ALA A 48 -25.96 1.79 -23.69
CA ALA A 48 -25.36 1.72 -25.02
C ALA A 48 -23.86 2.08 -24.98
N ASP A 49 -23.14 1.63 -25.99
CA ASP A 49 -21.73 1.99 -26.25
C ASP A 49 -20.79 1.72 -25.06
N VAL A 50 -21.07 0.63 -24.32
CA VAL A 50 -20.24 0.23 -23.19
C VAL A 50 -18.97 -0.44 -23.71
N GLU A 51 -17.82 0.19 -23.44
CA GLU A 51 -16.49 -0.30 -23.81
C GLU A 51 -15.48 -0.13 -22.67
N LYS A 52 -14.39 -0.90 -22.70
CA LYS A 52 -13.23 -0.71 -21.83
C LYS A 52 -12.21 0.16 -22.55
N GLN A 53 -11.72 1.20 -21.89
CA GLN A 53 -10.58 1.98 -22.37
C GLN A 53 -9.31 1.50 -21.68
N ALA A 54 -8.40 0.92 -22.45
CA ALA A 54 -7.13 0.44 -21.92
C ALA A 54 -6.17 1.61 -21.65
N ALA A 55 -5.56 1.61 -20.48
CA ALA A 55 -4.46 2.47 -20.12
C ALA A 55 -3.28 1.62 -19.65
N GLN A 56 -2.05 2.09 -19.93
CA GLN A 56 -0.86 1.42 -19.39
C GLN A 56 -0.61 1.92 -17.97
N CYS A 57 -0.34 0.98 -17.06
CA CYS A 57 0.06 1.26 -15.69
C CYS A 57 1.10 0.24 -15.22
N ASP A 58 1.88 0.62 -14.22
CA ASP A 58 2.76 -0.33 -13.56
C ASP A 58 1.93 -1.34 -12.77
N ARG A 59 2.30 -2.63 -12.89
CA ARG A 59 1.69 -3.70 -12.10
C ARG A 59 2.55 -3.96 -10.88
N TRP A 60 1.97 -3.78 -9.70
CA TRP A 60 2.59 -4.13 -8.44
C TRP A 60 2.04 -5.44 -7.90
N GLN A 61 2.92 -6.26 -7.32
CA GLN A 61 2.56 -7.52 -6.67
C GLN A 61 3.36 -7.66 -5.38
N PHE A 62 2.67 -7.92 -4.28
CA PHE A 62 3.31 -8.32 -3.03
C PHE A 62 3.78 -9.77 -3.12
N ASN A 63 5.06 -10.00 -2.89
CA ASN A 63 5.61 -11.35 -2.83
C ASN A 63 5.93 -11.75 -1.39
N SER A 64 6.70 -10.92 -0.70
CA SER A 64 7.05 -11.13 0.71
C SER A 64 7.64 -9.87 1.31
N ALA A 65 7.57 -9.76 2.63
CA ALA A 65 8.30 -8.78 3.40
C ALA A 65 8.82 -9.44 4.68
N SER A 66 9.99 -9.03 5.14
CA SER A 66 10.57 -9.48 6.40
C SER A 66 11.29 -8.32 7.08
N LEU A 67 11.25 -8.29 8.39
CA LEU A 67 11.94 -7.30 9.21
C LEU A 67 12.51 -7.98 10.45
N THR A 68 13.81 -7.80 10.67
CA THR A 68 14.49 -8.24 11.89
C THR A 68 15.15 -7.03 12.55
N ILE A 69 14.85 -6.76 13.82
CA ILE A 69 15.47 -5.71 14.62
C ILE A 69 16.07 -6.36 15.86
N ASP A 70 17.38 -6.18 16.09
CA ASP A 70 18.12 -6.75 17.23
C ASP A 70 17.90 -8.27 17.39
N GLY A 71 17.84 -8.99 16.26
CA GLY A 71 17.66 -10.44 16.22
C GLY A 71 16.23 -10.92 16.50
N LYS A 72 15.26 -10.03 16.58
CA LYS A 72 13.83 -10.34 16.70
C LYS A 72 13.10 -10.06 15.40
N ASP A 73 12.34 -11.02 14.94
CA ASP A 73 11.51 -10.91 13.74
C ASP A 73 10.17 -10.24 14.05
N TYR A 74 9.73 -9.40 13.11
CA TYR A 74 8.46 -8.70 13.15
C TYR A 74 7.66 -9.00 11.89
N ASN A 75 6.35 -9.17 12.04
CA ASN A 75 5.45 -9.22 10.92
C ASN A 75 5.33 -7.83 10.32
N VAL A 76 5.60 -7.75 9.02
CA VAL A 76 5.52 -6.51 8.26
C VAL A 76 4.87 -6.75 6.93
N TYR A 77 4.23 -5.72 6.44
CA TYR A 77 3.65 -5.64 5.12
C TYR A 77 4.18 -4.39 4.44
N THR A 78 3.94 -4.25 3.16
CA THR A 78 4.48 -3.13 2.41
C THR A 78 3.39 -2.36 1.68
N TYR A 79 3.64 -1.10 1.47
CA TYR A 79 2.92 -0.31 0.47
C TYR A 79 3.40 -0.69 -0.93
N ALA A 80 2.68 -0.27 -1.97
CA ALA A 80 3.07 -0.48 -3.36
C ALA A 80 4.28 0.40 -3.73
N THR A 81 5.44 -0.01 -3.27
CA THR A 81 6.73 0.67 -3.47
C THR A 81 7.70 -0.25 -4.23
N ALA A 82 8.85 0.26 -4.60
CA ALA A 82 9.92 -0.55 -5.14
C ALA A 82 10.42 -1.58 -4.10
N SER A 83 10.91 -2.70 -4.60
CA SER A 83 11.51 -3.74 -3.76
C SER A 83 12.83 -3.25 -3.16
N THR A 84 13.15 -3.72 -1.95
CA THR A 84 14.52 -3.67 -1.44
C THR A 84 15.45 -4.49 -2.33
N PRO A 85 16.79 -4.26 -2.28
CA PRO A 85 17.75 -5.14 -2.92
C PRO A 85 17.54 -6.62 -2.51
N ALA A 86 17.93 -7.55 -3.38
CA ALA A 86 17.72 -8.99 -3.14
C ALA A 86 18.41 -9.49 -1.86
N GLU A 87 19.52 -8.87 -1.48
CA GLU A 87 20.27 -9.12 -0.24
C GLU A 87 19.63 -8.47 1.00
N GLY A 88 18.56 -7.72 0.80
CA GLY A 88 17.92 -6.94 1.85
C GLY A 88 18.60 -5.59 2.10
N LEU A 89 18.07 -4.84 3.04
CA LEU A 89 18.59 -3.55 3.49
C LEU A 89 18.89 -3.64 4.99
N THR A 90 20.14 -3.35 5.38
CA THR A 90 20.52 -3.28 6.79
C THR A 90 21.05 -1.90 7.11
N ALA A 91 20.41 -1.21 8.04
CA ALA A 91 20.80 0.12 8.48
C ALA A 91 20.34 0.38 9.92
N GLU A 92 20.86 1.42 10.55
CA GLU A 92 20.38 1.93 11.83
C GLU A 92 18.93 2.44 11.70
N VAL A 93 18.11 2.21 12.72
CA VAL A 93 16.73 2.71 12.77
C VAL A 93 16.66 3.95 13.65
N VAL A 94 16.08 5.04 13.14
CA VAL A 94 15.87 6.29 13.86
C VAL A 94 14.38 6.60 13.93
N TYR A 95 13.86 6.80 15.14
CA TYR A 95 12.47 7.22 15.32
C TYR A 95 12.28 8.70 15.02
N VAL A 96 11.33 9.01 14.16
CA VAL A 96 11.06 10.37 13.66
C VAL A 96 9.61 10.81 13.86
N ASN A 97 8.98 10.35 14.94
CA ASN A 97 7.62 10.72 15.31
C ASN A 97 6.64 10.54 14.13
N LYS A 98 6.01 11.59 13.60
CA LYS A 98 5.12 11.53 12.43
C LYS A 98 5.81 11.71 11.09
N GLY A 99 7.12 11.90 11.08
CA GLY A 99 7.90 12.12 9.87
C GLY A 99 7.61 13.47 9.18
N THR A 100 7.15 14.45 9.93
CA THR A 100 7.05 15.83 9.42
C THR A 100 8.42 16.48 9.38
N ARG A 101 8.61 17.52 8.57
CA ARG A 101 9.88 18.24 8.49
C ARG A 101 10.43 18.66 9.85
N GLN A 102 9.56 19.04 10.77
CA GLN A 102 9.96 19.47 12.13
C GLN A 102 10.47 18.31 12.97
N ASP A 103 9.97 17.09 12.72
CA ASP A 103 10.39 15.89 13.44
C ASP A 103 11.83 15.46 13.12
N TYR A 104 12.42 16.00 12.04
CA TYR A 104 13.82 15.75 11.66
C TYR A 104 14.79 16.80 12.20
N GLU A 105 14.32 17.88 12.86
CA GLU A 105 15.21 18.92 13.38
C GLU A 105 16.22 18.34 14.38
N GLY A 106 17.50 18.49 14.07
CA GLY A 106 18.59 17.98 14.91
C GLY A 106 18.90 16.49 14.73
N LEU A 107 18.21 15.78 13.83
CA LEU A 107 18.48 14.39 13.51
C LEU A 107 19.26 14.28 12.20
N ASP A 108 20.26 13.37 12.16
CA ASP A 108 20.88 12.91 10.92
C ASP A 108 20.36 11.51 10.62
N VAL A 109 19.57 11.40 9.56
CA VAL A 109 18.99 10.14 9.10
C VAL A 109 19.60 9.67 7.77
N THR A 110 20.65 10.33 7.30
CA THR A 110 21.31 9.97 6.05
C THR A 110 21.81 8.52 6.09
N GLY A 111 21.37 7.71 5.14
CA GLY A 111 21.71 6.29 5.06
C GLY A 111 21.07 5.40 6.14
N LYS A 112 20.10 5.91 6.87
CA LYS A 112 19.40 5.16 7.93
C LYS A 112 17.96 4.84 7.52
N ILE A 113 17.36 3.91 8.23
CA ILE A 113 15.91 3.61 8.14
C ILE A 113 15.21 4.49 9.17
N VAL A 114 14.15 5.15 8.78
CA VAL A 114 13.31 5.92 9.71
C VAL A 114 12.10 5.09 10.14
N LEU A 115 11.78 5.17 11.43
CA LEU A 115 10.54 4.65 11.99
C LEU A 115 9.62 5.82 12.30
N LEU A 116 8.40 5.78 11.80
CA LEU A 116 7.41 6.81 12.04
C LEU A 116 6.05 6.24 12.45
N ASP A 117 5.29 7.05 13.16
CA ASP A 117 3.94 6.73 13.58
C ASP A 117 2.93 7.22 12.55
N ILE A 118 1.99 6.34 12.17
CA ILE A 118 0.86 6.70 11.32
C ILE A 118 -0.44 6.48 12.08
N ASP A 119 -1.26 7.51 12.16
CA ASP A 119 -2.66 7.44 12.53
C ASP A 119 -3.52 7.65 11.28
N GLN A 120 -3.98 6.58 10.66
CA GLN A 120 -4.79 6.62 9.44
C GLN A 120 -6.12 7.38 9.59
N ARG A 121 -6.54 7.67 10.80
CA ARG A 121 -7.73 8.48 11.06
C ARG A 121 -7.47 9.96 10.94
N ASN A 122 -6.27 10.39 11.35
CA ASN A 122 -5.87 11.80 11.42
C ASN A 122 -4.77 12.15 10.41
N ASP A 123 -3.87 11.22 10.11
CA ASP A 123 -2.66 11.40 9.30
C ASP A 123 -2.58 10.29 8.23
N TRP A 124 -3.59 10.13 7.44
CA TRP A 124 -3.84 8.95 6.61
C TRP A 124 -3.00 8.79 5.34
N TRP A 125 -2.13 9.74 5.01
CA TRP A 125 -1.28 9.64 3.83
C TRP A 125 0.18 9.41 4.19
N ILE A 126 0.65 8.20 3.94
CA ILE A 126 2.08 7.84 4.09
C ILE A 126 2.98 8.56 3.07
N THR A 127 2.44 9.01 1.94
CA THR A 127 3.21 9.62 0.86
C THR A 127 4.04 10.82 1.31
N TYR A 128 3.49 11.71 2.12
CA TYR A 128 4.22 12.89 2.59
C TYR A 128 5.35 12.55 3.55
N PRO A 129 5.15 11.75 4.61
CA PRO A 129 6.24 11.29 5.46
C PRO A 129 7.34 10.54 4.68
N MET A 130 6.98 9.73 3.68
CA MET A 130 7.98 9.06 2.84
C MET A 130 8.79 10.04 1.99
N LEU A 131 8.13 11.02 1.37
CA LEU A 131 8.83 12.06 0.61
C LEU A 131 9.78 12.87 1.50
N GLU A 132 9.36 13.22 2.71
CA GLU A 132 10.22 13.94 3.64
C GLU A 132 11.41 13.06 4.06
N ALA A 133 11.20 11.79 4.40
CA ALA A 133 12.27 10.85 4.72
C ALA A 133 13.30 10.77 3.58
N MET A 134 12.83 10.68 2.34
CA MET A 134 13.69 10.68 1.14
C MET A 134 14.50 11.98 1.05
N HIS A 135 13.88 13.15 1.26
CA HIS A 135 14.56 14.44 1.25
C HIS A 135 15.62 14.56 2.34
N GLN A 136 15.42 13.93 3.48
CA GLN A 136 16.37 13.88 4.59
C GLN A 136 17.48 12.83 4.39
N GLY A 137 17.43 12.06 3.29
CA GLY A 137 18.46 11.08 2.93
C GLY A 137 18.30 9.71 3.61
N ALA A 138 17.13 9.41 4.14
CA ALA A 138 16.81 8.07 4.63
C ALA A 138 16.81 7.05 3.48
N VAL A 139 17.18 5.80 3.78
CA VAL A 139 17.23 4.70 2.80
C VAL A 139 16.08 3.71 2.95
N GLY A 140 15.23 3.88 3.96
CA GLY A 140 14.05 3.08 4.19
C GLY A 140 13.10 3.73 5.19
N VAL A 141 11.83 3.33 5.13
CA VAL A 141 10.77 3.81 6.03
C VAL A 141 10.04 2.63 6.63
N LEU A 142 9.91 2.63 7.95
CA LEU A 142 9.04 1.76 8.71
C LEU A 142 7.87 2.59 9.26
N ALA A 143 6.65 2.23 8.94
CA ALA A 143 5.45 2.90 9.42
C ALA A 143 4.75 2.03 10.47
N ALA A 144 4.64 2.55 11.68
CA ALA A 144 3.88 1.92 12.75
C ALA A 144 2.46 2.49 12.78
N ASN A 145 1.45 1.65 12.62
CA ASN A 145 0.07 2.06 12.78
C ASN A 145 -0.26 2.23 14.26
N VAL A 146 -0.36 3.47 14.71
CA VAL A 146 -0.66 3.81 16.12
C VAL A 146 -2.12 4.20 16.35
N GLY A 147 -2.90 4.31 15.28
CA GLY A 147 -4.33 4.65 15.32
C GLY A 147 -5.04 4.35 14.01
N GLY A 148 -6.36 4.58 13.98
CA GLY A 148 -7.15 4.45 12.76
C GLY A 148 -7.69 3.06 12.47
N PHE A 149 -7.98 2.79 11.21
CA PHE A 149 -8.75 1.62 10.79
C PHE A 149 -7.91 0.34 10.72
N ALA A 150 -6.59 0.44 10.57
CA ALA A 150 -5.68 -0.69 10.35
C ALA A 150 -5.21 -1.38 11.63
N GLN A 151 -5.69 -0.99 12.80
CA GLN A 151 -5.33 -1.64 14.08
C GLN A 151 -6.07 -2.95 14.36
N ILE A 152 -6.88 -3.43 13.43
CA ILE A 152 -7.87 -4.47 13.73
C ILE A 152 -7.30 -5.86 13.65
N ALA A 153 -6.29 -6.11 12.85
CA ALA A 153 -5.65 -7.42 12.71
C ALA A 153 -4.25 -7.28 12.10
N ASP A 154 -3.35 -8.20 12.48
CA ASP A 154 -1.97 -8.24 11.97
C ASP A 154 -1.90 -8.49 10.45
N ASP A 155 -2.95 -9.05 9.86
CA ASP A 155 -3.08 -9.33 8.43
C ASP A 155 -3.73 -8.19 7.63
N ALA A 156 -4.18 -7.12 8.29
CA ALA A 156 -4.81 -5.96 7.65
C ALA A 156 -3.81 -4.83 7.28
N LEU A 157 -2.51 -5.12 7.27
CA LEU A 157 -1.47 -4.11 7.09
C LEU A 157 -1.07 -3.88 5.63
N ASN A 158 -1.46 -4.78 4.72
CA ASN A 158 -1.16 -4.61 3.30
C ASN A 158 -1.95 -3.43 2.73
N SER A 159 -1.24 -2.51 2.10
CA SER A 159 -1.84 -1.38 1.41
C SER A 159 -1.38 -1.33 -0.04
N GLN A 160 -2.35 -1.09 -0.93
CA GLN A 160 -2.12 -0.87 -2.35
C GLN A 160 -1.84 0.60 -2.67
N ASP A 161 -1.82 1.46 -1.68
CA ASP A 161 -1.51 2.86 -1.91
C ASP A 161 -0.09 2.99 -2.46
N ILE A 162 0.03 3.69 -3.55
CA ILE A 162 1.33 4.03 -4.13
C ILE A 162 1.94 5.12 -3.27
N CYS A 163 3.02 4.77 -2.60
CA CYS A 163 3.70 5.67 -1.69
C CYS A 163 5.04 6.08 -2.27
N GLY A 164 5.13 7.31 -2.64
CA GLY A 164 6.36 7.92 -3.10
C GLY A 164 6.83 7.51 -4.50
N PRO A 165 7.72 8.28 -5.07
CA PRO A 165 8.15 8.07 -6.44
C PRO A 165 9.09 6.90 -6.62
N VAL A 166 9.77 6.38 -5.64
CA VAL A 166 10.67 5.21 -5.82
C VAL A 166 11.36 4.79 -4.52
N GLY A 167 11.25 3.52 -4.19
CA GLY A 167 12.29 2.73 -3.56
C GLY A 167 13.02 3.34 -2.36
N ILE A 168 12.29 3.79 -1.36
CA ILE A 168 12.84 3.80 -0.03
C ILE A 168 12.30 2.58 0.71
#